data_02a1fffb01bd9ad989a6ad6b58977c55
#
_entry.id   02a1fffb01bd9ad989a6ad6b58977c55
#
_cell.length_a   1.000
_cell.length_b   1.000
_cell.length_c   1.000
_cell.angle_alpha   90.00
_cell.angle_beta   90.00
_cell.angle_gamma   90.00
#
_symmetry.space_group_name_H-M   'P 1'
#
loop_
_entity.id
_entity.type
_entity.pdbx_description
1 polymer ?
#
loop_
_entity_poly.entity_id
_entity_poly.type
_entity_poly.pdbx_seq_one_letter_code
_entity_poly.pdbx_strand_id
1 'polypeptide(L)'
;MPDTTVLANDIPVAYTPDGGWQGEMPPPILAGCTEPLVSGAPDMRGLWQAYAVEVKGQPAPEGHPLNEHTERVEQCGNRVIVVSSGIVHDMRCDGTLENGVNDVSGAGGQPIHVAAVLEDGKHVLRPNNGAIAVTRAMDGDVLVWTIVPVSTVVRMRRV
;
A
#
# COMPACT_ATOMS: atom_id res chain seq x y z
N MET A 1 32.65 15.68 1.58
CA MET A 1 31.43 15.59 0.77
C MET A 1 30.22 15.67 1.67
N PRO A 2 29.28 16.56 1.38
CA PRO A 2 28.05 16.54 2.16
C PRO A 2 27.33 15.22 1.97
N ASP A 3 26.68 14.76 3.02
CA ASP A 3 25.84 13.57 2.95
C ASP A 3 24.62 13.93 2.08
N THR A 4 24.41 13.17 1.00
CA THR A 4 23.30 13.38 0.07
C THR A 4 22.11 12.47 0.37
N THR A 5 22.13 11.78 1.54
CA THR A 5 21.02 10.92 1.94
C THR A 5 19.75 11.76 2.13
N VAL A 6 18.71 11.40 1.43
CA VAL A 6 17.37 11.97 1.63
C VAL A 6 16.55 10.96 2.43
N LEU A 7 16.06 11.40 3.58
CA LEU A 7 15.29 10.55 4.47
C LEU A 7 13.81 10.58 4.12
N ALA A 8 13.10 9.51 4.47
CA ALA A 8 11.68 9.42 4.25
C ALA A 8 10.92 10.61 4.84
N ASN A 9 11.34 11.07 6.01
CA ASN A 9 10.70 12.22 6.69
C ASN A 9 10.97 13.57 6.02
N ASP A 10 11.92 13.63 5.10
CA ASP A 10 12.21 14.88 4.36
C ASP A 10 11.23 15.11 3.21
N ILE A 11 10.46 14.09 2.86
CA ILE A 11 9.50 14.15 1.74
C ILE A 11 8.09 14.33 2.31
N PRO A 12 7.36 15.40 1.92
CA PRO A 12 6.00 15.62 2.43
C PRO A 12 5.07 14.46 2.16
N VAL A 13 4.07 14.27 3.03
CA VAL A 13 3.04 13.26 2.85
C VAL A 13 2.17 13.63 1.66
N ALA A 14 1.94 12.65 0.79
CA ALA A 14 1.06 12.81 -0.36
C ALA A 14 -0.37 12.38 0.01
N TYR A 15 -1.34 13.06 -0.57
CA TYR A 15 -2.76 12.77 -0.37
C TYR A 15 -3.45 12.60 -1.71
N THR A 16 -4.57 11.90 -1.68
CA THR A 16 -5.42 11.75 -2.86
C THR A 16 -6.04 13.11 -3.22
N PRO A 17 -5.87 13.58 -4.46
CA PRO A 17 -6.55 14.81 -4.90
C PRO A 17 -8.08 14.64 -4.88
N ASP A 18 -8.80 15.74 -4.81
CA ASP A 18 -10.26 15.74 -4.91
C ASP A 18 -10.70 15.03 -6.20
N GLY A 19 -11.57 14.03 -6.06
CA GLY A 19 -12.00 13.20 -7.19
C GLY A 19 -11.01 12.13 -7.64
N GLY A 20 -9.91 11.97 -6.92
CA GLY A 20 -8.84 11.03 -7.26
C GLY A 20 -7.87 11.57 -8.30
N TRP A 21 -6.76 10.88 -8.46
CA TRP A 21 -5.79 11.23 -9.51
C TRP A 21 -6.38 10.88 -10.88
N GLN A 22 -6.38 11.85 -11.78
CA GLN A 22 -6.95 11.66 -13.12
C GLN A 22 -5.88 11.15 -14.08
N GLY A 23 -6.23 10.13 -14.87
CA GLY A 23 -5.34 9.57 -15.88
C GLY A 23 -4.38 8.53 -15.30
N GLU A 24 -3.10 8.64 -15.65
CA GLU A 24 -2.06 7.73 -15.17
C GLU A 24 -1.74 7.98 -13.70
N MET A 25 -0.98 7.08 -13.10
CA MET A 25 -0.51 7.25 -11.72
C MET A 25 0.37 8.50 -11.59
N PRO A 26 0.36 9.17 -10.43
CA PRO A 26 1.28 10.29 -10.21
C PRO A 26 2.74 9.84 -10.33
N PRO A 27 3.66 10.77 -10.60
CA PRO A 27 5.09 10.45 -10.56
C PRO A 27 5.49 9.84 -9.23
N PRO A 28 6.55 9.01 -9.19
CA PRO A 28 7.01 8.41 -7.94
C PRO A 28 7.27 9.46 -6.87
N ILE A 29 6.65 9.28 -5.71
CA ILE A 29 6.66 10.24 -4.61
C ILE A 29 7.98 10.14 -3.83
N LEU A 30 8.47 8.92 -3.62
CA LEU A 30 9.68 8.67 -2.86
C LEU A 30 10.93 8.52 -3.73
N ALA A 31 10.88 8.89 -5.00
CA ALA A 31 11.98 8.66 -5.94
C ALA A 31 13.32 9.24 -5.47
N GLY A 32 13.30 10.36 -4.75
CA GLY A 32 14.51 10.99 -4.22
C GLY A 32 15.00 10.43 -2.88
N CYS A 33 14.25 9.54 -2.27
CA CYS A 33 14.58 9.00 -0.95
C CYS A 33 15.64 7.90 -1.07
N THR A 34 16.68 7.99 -0.25
CA THR A 34 17.79 7.02 -0.24
C THR A 34 17.94 6.32 1.09
N GLU A 35 16.99 6.50 2.01
CA GLU A 35 17.01 5.83 3.29
C GLU A 35 16.75 4.32 3.12
N PRO A 36 17.57 3.44 3.72
CA PRO A 36 17.32 2.00 3.63
C PRO A 36 15.99 1.62 4.27
N LEU A 37 15.39 0.53 3.78
CA LEU A 37 14.21 -0.03 4.43
C LEU A 37 14.54 -0.44 5.86
N VAL A 38 13.58 -0.23 6.78
CA VAL A 38 13.77 -0.65 8.16
C VAL A 38 13.92 -2.17 8.24
N SER A 39 14.63 -2.63 9.26
CA SER A 39 14.87 -4.06 9.48
C SER A 39 13.53 -4.81 9.59
N GLY A 40 13.43 -5.94 8.90
CA GLY A 40 12.24 -6.78 8.92
C GLY A 40 11.14 -6.36 7.95
N ALA A 41 11.30 -5.23 7.24
CA ALA A 41 10.34 -4.82 6.24
C ALA A 41 10.41 -5.73 5.01
N PRO A 42 9.27 -6.18 4.46
CA PRO A 42 9.28 -6.84 3.15
C PRO A 42 9.59 -5.81 2.08
N ASP A 43 10.35 -6.19 1.07
CA ASP A 43 10.59 -5.32 -0.08
C ASP A 43 9.49 -5.53 -1.11
N MET A 44 8.51 -4.65 -1.08
CA MET A 44 7.33 -4.72 -1.95
C MET A 44 7.39 -3.69 -3.09
N ARG A 45 8.55 -3.03 -3.27
CA ARG A 45 8.67 -1.95 -4.24
C ARG A 45 8.44 -2.45 -5.67
N GLY A 46 7.65 -1.72 -6.42
CA GLY A 46 7.41 -2.02 -7.83
C GLY A 46 6.01 -1.67 -8.30
N LEU A 47 5.78 -1.96 -9.58
CA LEU A 47 4.45 -1.90 -10.18
C LEU A 47 3.92 -3.32 -10.27
N TRP A 48 2.72 -3.52 -9.77
CA TRP A 48 2.13 -4.83 -9.58
C TRP A 48 0.80 -4.95 -10.30
N GLN A 49 0.54 -6.13 -10.86
CA GLN A 49 -0.75 -6.45 -11.49
C GLN A 49 -1.31 -7.75 -10.93
N ALA A 50 -2.59 -7.74 -10.59
CA ALA A 50 -3.29 -8.91 -10.12
C ALA A 50 -3.37 -9.98 -11.21
N TYR A 51 -3.20 -11.24 -10.83
CA TYR A 51 -3.38 -12.38 -11.72
C TYR A 51 -4.28 -13.46 -11.12
N ALA A 52 -4.54 -13.41 -9.81
CA ALA A 52 -5.43 -14.35 -9.14
C ALA A 52 -6.11 -13.65 -7.96
N VAL A 53 -7.42 -13.72 -7.93
CA VAL A 53 -8.23 -13.16 -6.86
C VAL A 53 -9.11 -14.26 -6.30
N GLU A 54 -9.09 -14.42 -4.97
CA GLU A 54 -9.95 -15.38 -4.26
C GLU A 54 -10.84 -14.63 -3.28
N VAL A 55 -12.11 -15.01 -3.24
CA VAL A 55 -13.08 -14.50 -2.28
C VAL A 55 -13.61 -15.69 -1.48
N LYS A 56 -13.42 -15.64 -0.17
CA LYS A 56 -13.84 -16.73 0.75
C LYS A 56 -13.30 -18.09 0.30
N GLY A 57 -12.04 -18.12 -0.14
CA GLY A 57 -11.36 -19.34 -0.55
C GLY A 57 -11.72 -19.87 -1.95
N GLN A 58 -12.56 -19.16 -2.69
CA GLN A 58 -12.94 -19.54 -4.04
C GLN A 58 -12.46 -18.53 -5.05
N PRO A 59 -12.11 -18.92 -6.28
CA PRO A 59 -11.78 -17.95 -7.32
C PRO A 59 -12.87 -16.90 -7.46
N ALA A 60 -12.48 -15.62 -7.56
CA ALA A 60 -13.44 -14.56 -7.78
C ALA A 60 -14.13 -14.73 -9.13
N PRO A 61 -15.40 -14.32 -9.24
CA PRO A 61 -16.10 -14.43 -10.51
C PRO A 61 -15.45 -13.56 -11.58
N GLU A 62 -15.64 -13.95 -12.83
CA GLU A 62 -15.27 -13.14 -13.97
C GLU A 62 -15.92 -11.75 -13.84
N GLY A 63 -15.17 -10.69 -14.12
CA GLY A 63 -15.66 -9.32 -13.95
C GLY A 63 -15.53 -8.75 -12.55
N HIS A 64 -14.99 -9.50 -11.59
CA HIS A 64 -14.71 -8.94 -10.27
C HIS A 64 -13.75 -7.75 -10.40
N PRO A 65 -14.03 -6.62 -9.70
CA PRO A 65 -13.23 -5.39 -9.87
C PRO A 65 -11.73 -5.55 -9.63
N LEU A 66 -11.34 -6.47 -8.74
CA LEU A 66 -9.92 -6.67 -8.41
C LEU A 66 -9.20 -7.61 -9.37
N ASN A 67 -9.88 -8.25 -10.32
CA ASN A 67 -9.22 -9.13 -11.28
C ASN A 67 -8.18 -8.40 -12.14
N GLU A 68 -8.38 -7.13 -12.39
CA GLU A 68 -7.48 -6.30 -13.18
C GLU A 68 -6.78 -5.22 -12.35
N HIS A 69 -6.77 -5.40 -11.03
CA HIS A 69 -6.14 -4.44 -10.12
C HIS A 69 -4.67 -4.25 -10.43
N THR A 70 -4.25 -3.00 -10.47
CA THR A 70 -2.85 -2.60 -10.62
C THR A 70 -2.52 -1.63 -9.51
N GLU A 71 -1.36 -1.80 -8.89
CA GLU A 71 -0.90 -0.86 -7.87
C GLU A 71 0.61 -0.66 -7.96
N ARG A 72 1.06 0.53 -7.60
CA ARG A 72 2.47 0.82 -7.39
C ARG A 72 2.75 0.91 -5.91
N VAL A 73 3.78 0.21 -5.45
CA VAL A 73 4.24 0.30 -4.07
C VAL A 73 5.60 0.99 -4.06
N GLU A 74 5.72 2.03 -3.26
CA GLU A 74 6.98 2.72 -2.98
C GLU A 74 7.31 2.54 -1.51
N GLN A 75 8.59 2.39 -1.19
CA GLN A 75 9.05 2.24 0.19
C GLN A 75 10.36 2.97 0.39
N CYS A 76 10.52 3.57 1.56
CA CYS A 76 11.76 4.17 2.01
C CYS A 76 11.73 4.29 3.53
N GLY A 77 12.78 3.84 4.22
CA GLY A 77 12.75 3.79 5.69
C GLY A 77 11.58 2.93 6.18
N ASN A 78 10.72 3.49 7.02
CA ASN A 78 9.50 2.85 7.46
C ASN A 78 8.25 3.33 6.72
N ARG A 79 8.43 4.05 5.61
CA ARG A 79 7.33 4.63 4.85
C ARG A 79 6.92 3.72 3.71
N VAL A 80 5.62 3.59 3.53
CA VAL A 80 5.02 2.80 2.43
C VAL A 80 3.99 3.68 1.75
N ILE A 81 4.05 3.72 0.42
CA ILE A 81 3.05 4.40 -0.40
C ILE A 81 2.45 3.38 -1.35
N VAL A 82 1.12 3.31 -1.39
CA VAL A 82 0.39 2.48 -2.34
C VAL A 82 -0.47 3.38 -3.19
N VAL A 83 -0.27 3.32 -4.50
CA VAL A 83 -1.03 4.10 -5.48
C VAL A 83 -1.82 3.15 -6.35
N SER A 84 -3.12 3.33 -6.41
CA SER A 84 -4.01 2.49 -7.20
C SER A 84 -5.33 3.19 -7.50
N SER A 85 -5.81 3.08 -8.72
CA SER A 85 -7.15 3.56 -9.11
C SER A 85 -7.41 5.02 -8.73
N GLY A 86 -6.39 5.86 -8.87
CA GLY A 86 -6.49 7.29 -8.54
C GLY A 86 -6.35 7.63 -7.05
N ILE A 87 -6.14 6.63 -6.21
CA ILE A 87 -5.99 6.78 -4.76
C ILE A 87 -4.51 6.68 -4.40
N VAL A 88 -4.07 7.56 -3.49
CA VAL A 88 -2.70 7.58 -2.96
C VAL A 88 -2.79 7.35 -1.46
N HIS A 89 -2.26 6.24 -0.99
CA HIS A 89 -2.15 5.97 0.45
C HIS A 89 -0.69 6.06 0.85
N ASP A 90 -0.33 7.12 1.56
CA ASP A 90 1.02 7.40 2.02
C ASP A 90 1.06 7.30 3.54
N MET A 91 1.87 6.41 4.06
CA MET A 91 1.86 6.07 5.48
C MET A 91 3.24 5.80 6.02
N ARG A 92 3.43 6.16 7.29
CA ARG A 92 4.57 5.71 8.10
C ARG A 92 4.10 4.54 8.94
N CYS A 93 4.91 3.49 8.98
CA CYS A 93 4.54 2.24 9.62
C CYS A 93 5.03 2.20 11.06
N ASP A 94 4.60 3.16 11.86
CA ASP A 94 4.98 3.30 13.28
C ASP A 94 3.87 2.89 14.26
N GLY A 95 2.76 2.39 13.74
CA GLY A 95 1.65 1.92 14.57
C GLY A 95 0.71 3.01 15.07
N THR A 96 0.92 4.27 14.68
CA THR A 96 0.04 5.36 15.08
C THR A 96 -1.01 5.64 14.01
N LEU A 97 -2.22 6.00 14.44
CA LEU A 97 -3.26 6.44 13.51
C LEU A 97 -2.87 7.74 12.80
N GLU A 98 -2.21 8.63 13.52
CA GLU A 98 -1.76 9.92 12.99
C GLU A 98 -0.87 9.75 11.75
N ASN A 99 0.04 8.79 11.77
CA ASN A 99 0.99 8.54 10.69
C ASN A 99 0.57 7.42 9.74
N GLY A 100 -0.59 6.83 9.97
CA GLY A 100 -1.16 5.83 9.09
C GLY A 100 -1.83 6.47 7.88
N VAL A 101 -2.86 5.82 7.37
CA VAL A 101 -3.63 6.35 6.26
C VAL A 101 -4.79 7.19 6.81
N ASN A 102 -4.80 8.48 6.48
CA ASN A 102 -5.84 9.43 6.84
C ASN A 102 -6.28 10.14 5.56
N ASP A 103 -7.06 9.46 4.76
CA ASP A 103 -7.39 9.88 3.41
C ASP A 103 -8.75 9.29 3.03
N VAL A 104 -8.99 9.10 1.76
CA VAL A 104 -10.20 8.46 1.25
C VAL A 104 -9.89 7.06 0.73
N SER A 105 -10.88 6.19 0.74
CA SER A 105 -10.78 4.85 0.17
C SER A 105 -11.72 4.69 -1.00
N GLY A 106 -11.20 4.18 -2.12
CA GLY A 106 -11.97 3.81 -3.28
C GLY A 106 -12.74 4.94 -3.95
N ALA A 107 -13.52 4.57 -4.95
CA ALA A 107 -14.25 5.51 -5.79
C ALA A 107 -15.36 6.27 -5.04
N GLY A 108 -15.83 5.73 -3.92
CA GLY A 108 -16.87 6.36 -3.12
C GLY A 108 -16.39 7.52 -2.25
N GLY A 109 -15.09 7.75 -2.16
CA GLY A 109 -14.52 8.83 -1.36
C GLY A 109 -14.76 8.70 0.13
N GLN A 110 -14.97 7.49 0.64
CA GLN A 110 -15.19 7.25 2.07
C GLN A 110 -13.92 7.52 2.86
N PRO A 111 -13.97 8.27 3.97
CA PRO A 111 -12.81 8.49 4.82
C PRO A 111 -12.26 7.17 5.37
N ILE A 112 -10.94 7.09 5.47
CA ILE A 112 -10.26 5.94 6.07
C ILE A 112 -9.26 6.45 7.09
N HIS A 113 -9.21 5.80 8.25
CA HIS A 113 -8.25 6.07 9.31
C HIS A 113 -7.72 4.74 9.82
N VAL A 114 -6.52 4.38 9.40
CA VAL A 114 -5.89 3.12 9.81
C VAL A 114 -4.43 3.37 10.16
N ALA A 115 -3.97 2.69 11.20
CA ALA A 115 -2.55 2.64 11.53
C ALA A 115 -1.86 1.61 10.66
N ALA A 116 -0.58 1.85 10.38
CA ALA A 116 0.26 0.93 9.60
C ALA A 116 1.44 0.47 10.44
N VAL A 117 1.79 -0.81 10.32
CA VAL A 117 2.98 -1.38 10.92
C VAL A 117 3.65 -2.34 9.94
N LEU A 118 4.96 -2.56 10.14
CA LEU A 118 5.73 -3.58 9.46
C LEU A 118 6.10 -4.62 10.53
N GLU A 119 5.41 -5.73 10.55
CA GLU A 119 5.60 -6.77 11.56
C GLU A 119 5.59 -8.16 10.93
N ASP A 120 6.43 -9.05 11.43
CA ASP A 120 6.52 -10.44 10.97
C ASP A 120 6.70 -10.56 9.44
N GLY A 121 7.46 -9.63 8.84
CA GLY A 121 7.67 -9.61 7.40
C GLY A 121 6.45 -9.18 6.59
N LYS A 122 5.50 -8.51 7.22
CA LYS A 122 4.26 -8.06 6.56
C LYS A 122 4.02 -6.59 6.79
N HIS A 123 3.36 -5.97 5.83
CA HIS A 123 2.75 -4.66 5.96
C HIS A 123 1.32 -4.85 6.42
N VAL A 124 0.95 -4.26 7.56
CA VAL A 124 -0.33 -4.51 8.22
C VAL A 124 -1.05 -3.20 8.48
N LEU A 125 -2.33 -3.12 8.13
CA LEU A 125 -3.19 -1.98 8.43
C LEU A 125 -4.22 -2.37 9.46
N ARG A 126 -4.33 -1.56 10.53
CA ARG A 126 -5.31 -1.74 11.62
C ARG A 126 -6.12 -0.48 11.81
N PRO A 127 -7.46 -0.57 11.75
CA PRO A 127 -8.30 0.54 12.21
C PRO A 127 -8.23 0.69 13.74
N ASN A 128 -8.86 1.71 14.26
CA ASN A 128 -8.78 2.08 15.67
C ASN A 128 -9.26 0.98 16.65
N ASN A 129 -10.06 0.03 16.17
CA ASN A 129 -10.51 -1.09 16.99
C ASN A 129 -9.45 -2.20 17.16
N GLY A 130 -8.27 -2.05 16.57
CA GLY A 130 -7.15 -2.98 16.71
C GLY A 130 -7.22 -4.25 15.85
N ALA A 131 -8.34 -4.55 15.20
CA ALA A 131 -8.45 -5.71 14.33
C ALA A 131 -7.66 -5.47 13.02
N ILE A 132 -7.05 -6.52 12.48
CA ILE A 132 -6.34 -6.43 11.20
C ILE A 132 -7.37 -6.26 10.08
N ALA A 133 -7.21 -5.22 9.27
CA ALA A 133 -8.06 -4.98 8.11
C ALA A 133 -7.38 -5.43 6.81
N VAL A 134 -6.10 -5.17 6.65
CA VAL A 134 -5.36 -5.43 5.42
C VAL A 134 -3.96 -5.92 5.75
N THR A 135 -3.48 -6.90 5.00
CA THR A 135 -2.06 -7.28 5.02
C THR A 135 -1.52 -7.34 3.60
N ARG A 136 -0.24 -7.01 3.48
CA ARG A 136 0.55 -7.27 2.27
C ARG A 136 1.81 -8.02 2.68
N ALA A 137 2.12 -9.09 1.97
CA ALA A 137 3.29 -9.90 2.22
C ALA A 137 3.88 -10.41 0.91
N MET A 138 5.17 -10.66 0.90
CA MET A 138 5.83 -11.28 -0.24
C MET A 138 5.82 -12.80 -0.08
N ASP A 139 5.43 -13.50 -1.12
CA ASP A 139 5.56 -14.94 -1.26
C ASP A 139 6.44 -15.18 -2.49
N GLY A 140 7.76 -15.30 -2.26
CA GLY A 140 8.71 -15.28 -3.38
C GLY A 140 8.61 -13.97 -4.15
N ASP A 141 8.30 -14.05 -5.43
CA ASP A 141 8.15 -12.89 -6.33
C ASP A 141 6.73 -12.35 -6.37
N VAL A 142 5.81 -12.93 -5.60
CA VAL A 142 4.39 -12.60 -5.63
C VAL A 142 4.05 -11.73 -4.43
N LEU A 143 3.38 -10.61 -4.68
CA LEU A 143 2.81 -9.79 -3.62
C LEU A 143 1.41 -10.29 -3.31
N VAL A 144 1.17 -10.66 -2.06
CA VAL A 144 -0.12 -11.17 -1.60
C VAL A 144 -0.80 -10.09 -0.77
N TRP A 145 -1.90 -9.59 -1.25
CA TRP A 145 -2.72 -8.58 -0.60
C TRP A 145 -3.99 -9.24 -0.07
N THR A 146 -4.17 -9.18 1.25
CA THR A 146 -5.33 -9.78 1.91
C THR A 146 -6.20 -8.69 2.52
N ILE A 147 -7.47 -8.70 2.16
CA ILE A 147 -8.48 -7.77 2.69
C ILE A 147 -9.37 -8.59 3.63
N VAL A 148 -9.06 -8.51 4.91
CA VAL A 148 -9.61 -9.41 5.93
C VAL A 148 -11.14 -9.32 6.07
N PRO A 149 -11.76 -8.13 6.17
CA PRO A 149 -13.21 -8.06 6.39
C PRO A 149 -14.05 -8.71 5.30
N VAL A 150 -13.54 -8.80 4.08
CA VAL A 150 -14.26 -9.39 2.95
C VAL A 150 -13.64 -10.70 2.49
N SER A 151 -12.73 -11.26 3.28
CA SER A 151 -12.07 -12.55 3.02
C SER A 151 -11.56 -12.66 1.59
N THR A 152 -10.91 -11.60 1.10
CA THR A 152 -10.42 -11.51 -0.28
C THR A 152 -8.90 -11.53 -0.28
N VAL A 153 -8.32 -12.33 -1.16
CA VAL A 153 -6.88 -12.44 -1.35
C VAL A 153 -6.56 -12.14 -2.82
N VAL A 154 -5.67 -11.19 -3.03
CA VAL A 154 -5.22 -10.79 -4.37
C VAL A 154 -3.75 -11.10 -4.51
N ARG A 155 -3.41 -11.92 -5.50
CA ARG A 155 -2.01 -12.23 -5.82
C ARG A 155 -1.59 -11.43 -7.03
N MET A 156 -0.43 -10.79 -6.91
CA MET A 156 0.05 -9.85 -7.92
C MET A 156 1.49 -10.18 -8.31
N ARG A 157 1.80 -9.91 -9.58
CA ARG A 157 3.16 -10.01 -10.14
C ARG A 157 3.66 -8.65 -10.58
N ARG A 158 4.97 -8.45 -10.51
CA ARG A 158 5.59 -7.23 -11.07
C ARG A 158 5.40 -7.19 -12.58
N VAL A 159 5.09 -6.00 -13.05
CA VAL A 159 4.99 -5.72 -14.48
C VAL A 159 6.09 -4.80 -14.95
#